data_c026895a1768bb0fa18c470338027670
#
_entry.id   c026895a1768bb0fa18c470338027670
#
_cell.length_a   1.000
_cell.length_b   1.000
_cell.length_c   1.000
_cell.angle_alpha   90.00
_cell.angle_beta   90.00
_cell.angle_gamma   90.00
#
_symmetry.space_group_name_H-M   'P 1'
#
loop_
_entity.id
_entity.type
_entity.pdbx_description
1 polymer ?
#
loop_
_entity_poly.entity_id
_entity_poly.type
_entity_poly.pdbx_seq_one_letter_code
_entity_poly.pdbx_strand_id
1 'polypeptide(L)'
;MRSYAHSAAPRAAVLAAVLLLSFAALVSPSHAAAQAAASGRAPVVVELFTSQGCNTCPPADELLIELSARPDVVALSLHIDYWDYIGWKDPYGSPMNTERQRRYAEALGLRYVFTPQIIVDGRINLVGSRRDEVLAAIEKAAARRKALRLGFLPAGGGKVVIPAGHAPDEGATVWLAVYDKGHVTEVKRGENAGRTIRNANVVRSFERLGTWMGERLEIPLDLTAAAARGRYGCAVIVQQGRNGPILGAAAMRLDSLE
;
A
#
# COMPACT_ATOMS: atom_id res chain seq x y z
N MET A 1 -67.98 71.69 23.71
CA MET A 1 -66.76 71.83 24.53
C MET A 1 -65.81 70.64 24.26
N ARG A 2 -64.64 70.98 23.83
CA ARG A 2 -63.51 70.26 23.28
C ARG A 2 -63.33 68.76 23.57
N SER A 3 -63.43 67.95 22.51
CA SER A 3 -62.97 66.60 22.43
C SER A 3 -61.47 66.56 22.06
N TYR A 4 -60.73 65.77 22.78
CA TYR A 4 -59.35 65.39 22.33
C TYR A 4 -59.35 63.90 22.01
N ALA A 5 -59.08 63.63 20.73
CA ALA A 5 -58.84 62.26 20.26
C ALA A 5 -57.37 61.89 20.48
N HIS A 6 -57.15 60.79 21.09
CA HIS A 6 -55.80 60.17 21.15
C HIS A 6 -55.74 58.97 20.20
N SER A 7 -54.94 59.15 19.18
CA SER A 7 -54.56 58.12 18.24
C SER A 7 -53.57 57.15 18.88
N ALA A 8 -53.90 55.87 18.89
CA ALA A 8 -52.99 54.79 19.27
C ALA A 8 -52.55 54.02 18.03
N ALA A 9 -51.28 54.08 17.72
CA ALA A 9 -50.62 53.29 16.67
C ALA A 9 -50.27 51.87 17.19
N PRO A 10 -50.42 50.79 16.38
CA PRO A 10 -50.04 49.48 16.78
C PRO A 10 -48.55 49.25 16.55
N ARG A 11 -47.88 48.75 17.59
CA ARG A 11 -46.49 48.28 17.53
C ARG A 11 -46.50 46.89 16.88
N ALA A 12 -45.97 46.80 15.65
CA ALA A 12 -45.61 45.55 15.01
C ALA A 12 -44.38 44.97 15.65
N ALA A 13 -44.53 43.82 16.32
CA ALA A 13 -43.40 43.02 16.82
C ALA A 13 -42.80 42.21 15.65
N VAL A 14 -41.59 42.54 15.25
CA VAL A 14 -40.82 41.76 14.30
C VAL A 14 -40.09 40.67 15.05
N LEU A 15 -40.61 39.42 14.98
CA LEU A 15 -39.92 38.22 15.41
C LEU A 15 -38.89 37.83 14.34
N ALA A 16 -37.60 38.12 14.62
CA ALA A 16 -36.49 37.60 13.84
C ALA A 16 -36.21 36.17 14.26
N ALA A 17 -36.65 35.20 13.46
CA ALA A 17 -36.26 33.80 13.61
C ALA A 17 -34.85 33.64 13.05
N VAL A 18 -33.87 33.50 13.97
CA VAL A 18 -32.48 33.09 13.61
C VAL A 18 -32.48 31.59 13.38
N LEU A 19 -32.52 31.15 12.13
CA LEU A 19 -32.23 29.77 11.71
C LEU A 19 -30.73 29.53 11.82
N LEU A 20 -30.29 28.91 12.92
CA LEU A 20 -28.97 28.32 13.04
C LEU A 20 -28.92 27.03 12.18
N LEU A 21 -28.47 27.17 10.94
CA LEU A 21 -28.06 26.04 10.09
C LEU A 21 -26.77 25.46 10.65
N SER A 22 -26.90 24.42 11.48
CA SER A 22 -25.79 23.56 11.89
C SER A 22 -25.32 22.76 10.67
N PHE A 23 -24.30 23.25 9.96
CA PHE A 23 -23.59 22.50 8.94
C PHE A 23 -22.73 21.48 9.67
N ALA A 24 -23.27 20.27 9.93
CA ALA A 24 -22.48 19.13 10.31
C ALA A 24 -21.62 18.75 9.10
N ALA A 25 -20.36 19.15 9.13
CA ALA A 25 -19.36 18.71 8.18
C ALA A 25 -19.18 17.19 8.36
N LEU A 26 -19.82 16.41 7.51
CA LEU A 26 -19.55 15.01 7.31
C LEU A 26 -18.11 14.90 6.77
N VAL A 27 -17.16 14.74 7.68
CA VAL A 27 -15.78 14.42 7.33
C VAL A 27 -15.79 12.98 6.82
N SER A 28 -15.95 12.84 5.51
CA SER A 28 -15.82 11.55 4.83
C SER A 28 -14.41 11.00 4.98
N PRO A 29 -14.23 9.71 5.30
CA PRO A 29 -12.91 9.09 5.49
C PRO A 29 -12.06 8.98 4.20
N SER A 30 -12.53 9.55 3.09
CA SER A 30 -11.84 9.60 1.80
C SER A 30 -10.56 10.47 1.78
N HIS A 31 -10.33 11.28 2.79
CA HIS A 31 -9.21 12.23 2.79
C HIS A 31 -7.83 11.62 3.04
N ALA A 32 -7.73 10.43 3.64
CA ALA A 32 -6.44 9.80 3.92
C ALA A 32 -5.72 9.31 2.64
N ALA A 33 -6.46 8.79 1.68
CA ALA A 33 -5.89 8.35 0.39
C ALA A 33 -5.50 9.54 -0.51
N ALA A 34 -6.26 10.65 -0.43
CA ALA A 34 -5.94 11.88 -1.15
C ALA A 34 -4.73 12.62 -0.56
N GLN A 35 -4.46 12.49 0.74
CA GLN A 35 -3.31 13.10 1.39
C GLN A 35 -1.97 12.46 1.02
N ALA A 36 -1.91 11.18 0.69
CA ALA A 36 -0.70 10.55 0.15
C ALA A 36 -0.29 11.14 -1.21
N ALA A 37 -1.26 11.54 -2.02
CA ALA A 37 -1.03 12.30 -3.26
C ALA A 37 -0.54 13.74 -3.00
N ALA A 38 -0.88 14.32 -1.85
CA ALA A 38 -0.53 15.70 -1.48
C ALA A 38 0.87 15.86 -0.89
N SER A 39 1.50 14.80 -0.37
CA SER A 39 2.83 14.86 0.27
C SER A 39 4.00 15.10 -0.70
N GLY A 40 3.74 15.12 -1.98
CA GLY A 40 4.75 15.51 -2.97
C GLY A 40 5.89 14.49 -3.17
N ARG A 41 5.93 13.36 -2.48
CA ARG A 41 6.95 12.31 -2.61
C ARG A 41 6.34 10.96 -3.01
N ALA A 42 7.06 10.19 -3.82
CA ALA A 42 6.67 8.82 -4.11
C ALA A 42 6.90 7.94 -2.86
N PRO A 43 5.99 7.00 -2.54
CA PRO A 43 6.11 6.16 -1.35
C PRO A 43 7.33 5.24 -1.42
N VAL A 44 7.85 4.87 -0.24
CA VAL A 44 8.89 3.83 -0.11
C VAL A 44 8.23 2.46 -0.23
N VAL A 45 8.78 1.58 -1.06
CA VAL A 45 8.30 0.20 -1.17
C VAL A 45 9.08 -0.68 -0.22
N VAL A 46 8.35 -1.43 0.61
CA VAL A 46 8.89 -2.39 1.57
C VAL A 46 8.29 -3.76 1.27
N GLU A 47 9.14 -4.70 0.86
CA GLU A 47 8.76 -6.07 0.55
C GLU A 47 9.31 -7.00 1.64
N LEU A 48 8.43 -7.60 2.43
CA LEU A 48 8.77 -8.59 3.45
C LEU A 48 8.57 -10.00 2.89
N PHE A 49 9.64 -10.76 2.78
CA PHE A 49 9.59 -12.20 2.52
C PHE A 49 9.51 -12.95 3.86
N THR A 50 8.40 -13.64 4.08
CA THR A 50 8.01 -14.24 5.35
C THR A 50 7.37 -15.62 5.16
N SER A 51 7.13 -16.33 6.24
CA SER A 51 6.30 -17.55 6.28
C SER A 51 5.75 -17.78 7.68
N GLN A 52 4.51 -18.26 7.77
CA GLN A 52 3.95 -18.73 9.04
C GLN A 52 4.66 -19.96 9.61
N GLY A 53 5.44 -20.70 8.79
CA GLY A 53 6.31 -21.79 9.23
C GLY A 53 7.59 -21.31 9.90
N CYS A 54 8.02 -20.10 9.70
CA CYS A 54 9.29 -19.54 10.18
C CYS A 54 9.15 -18.96 11.60
N ASN A 55 9.84 -19.48 12.60
CA ASN A 55 9.71 -19.07 14.01
C ASN A 55 10.30 -17.69 14.32
N THR A 56 11.18 -17.18 13.48
CA THR A 56 11.80 -15.86 13.60
C THR A 56 11.06 -14.76 12.82
N CYS A 57 10.01 -15.12 12.07
CA CYS A 57 9.25 -14.21 11.22
C CYS A 57 8.24 -13.30 11.96
N PRO A 58 7.54 -13.75 13.02
CA PRO A 58 6.47 -12.95 13.63
C PRO A 58 6.82 -11.51 14.02
N PRO A 59 8.02 -11.19 14.54
CA PRO A 59 8.37 -9.79 14.81
C PRO A 59 8.43 -8.90 13.56
N ALA A 60 8.82 -9.47 12.41
CA ALA A 60 8.83 -8.75 11.14
C ALA A 60 7.42 -8.57 10.57
N ASP A 61 6.53 -9.57 10.74
CA ASP A 61 5.13 -9.48 10.36
C ASP A 61 4.42 -8.37 11.16
N GLU A 62 4.65 -8.28 12.47
CA GLU A 62 4.11 -7.19 13.30
C GLU A 62 4.65 -5.81 12.86
N LEU A 63 5.93 -5.69 12.55
CA LEU A 63 6.49 -4.46 12.00
C LEU A 63 5.82 -4.09 10.68
N LEU A 64 5.56 -5.07 9.80
CA LEU A 64 4.90 -4.79 8.53
C LEU A 64 3.46 -4.31 8.71
N ILE A 65 2.73 -4.80 9.73
CA ILE A 65 1.39 -4.30 10.08
C ILE A 65 1.47 -2.81 10.39
N GLU A 66 2.42 -2.36 11.20
CA GLU A 66 2.62 -0.95 11.50
C GLU A 66 2.97 -0.13 10.25
N LEU A 67 3.88 -0.64 9.42
CA LEU A 67 4.28 0.01 8.17
C LEU A 67 3.13 0.11 7.17
N SER A 68 2.21 -0.86 7.15
CA SER A 68 1.04 -0.85 6.27
C SER A 68 0.05 0.28 6.55
N ALA A 69 0.10 0.86 7.76
CA ALA A 69 -0.71 2.01 8.13
C ALA A 69 -0.08 3.36 7.71
N ARG A 70 1.17 3.37 7.28
CA ARG A 70 1.88 4.59 6.87
C ARG A 70 1.53 4.97 5.43
N PRO A 71 1.08 6.21 5.18
CA PRO A 71 0.70 6.66 3.83
C PRO A 71 1.91 6.86 2.89
N ASP A 72 3.11 6.99 3.45
CA ASP A 72 4.37 7.16 2.71
C ASP A 72 5.08 5.84 2.42
N VAL A 73 4.47 4.69 2.76
CA VAL A 73 5.03 3.34 2.56
C VAL A 73 4.05 2.46 1.80
N VAL A 74 4.54 1.76 0.80
CA VAL A 74 3.87 0.60 0.18
C VAL A 74 4.47 -0.64 0.82
N ALA A 75 3.80 -1.17 1.84
CA ALA A 75 4.21 -2.37 2.56
C ALA A 75 3.53 -3.60 1.95
N LEU A 76 4.31 -4.62 1.56
CA LEU A 76 3.85 -5.84 0.92
C LEU A 76 4.39 -7.06 1.65
N SER A 77 3.51 -8.00 2.05
CA SER A 77 3.89 -9.29 2.63
C SER A 77 3.89 -10.37 1.55
N LEU A 78 5.06 -10.93 1.28
CA LEU A 78 5.27 -11.97 0.28
C LEU A 78 5.60 -13.28 1.00
N HIS A 79 4.60 -14.13 1.17
CA HIS A 79 4.78 -15.42 1.83
C HIS A 79 5.46 -16.40 0.87
N ILE A 80 6.60 -16.96 1.32
CA ILE A 80 7.36 -17.95 0.58
C ILE A 80 6.91 -19.37 0.98
N ASP A 81 7.21 -20.36 0.16
CA ASP A 81 6.75 -21.75 0.32
C ASP A 81 7.84 -22.73 0.76
N TYR A 82 9.11 -22.32 0.81
CA TYR A 82 10.20 -23.24 1.13
C TYR A 82 10.31 -23.61 2.62
N TRP A 83 9.40 -23.12 3.49
CA TRP A 83 9.25 -23.57 4.87
C TRP A 83 8.12 -24.58 5.07
N ASP A 84 7.32 -24.88 4.03
CA ASP A 84 6.15 -25.77 4.14
C ASP A 84 6.48 -27.19 4.61
N TYR A 85 7.72 -27.64 4.42
CA TYR A 85 8.17 -28.98 4.82
C TYR A 85 8.35 -29.16 6.33
N ILE A 86 8.37 -28.07 7.12
CA ILE A 86 8.62 -28.17 8.59
C ILE A 86 7.34 -28.41 9.42
N GLY A 87 6.30 -28.92 8.79
CA GLY A 87 5.09 -29.38 9.46
C GLY A 87 3.90 -28.39 9.44
N TRP A 88 4.08 -27.19 8.90
CA TRP A 88 3.01 -26.21 8.66
C TRP A 88 3.08 -25.70 7.23
N LYS A 89 2.05 -25.97 6.45
CA LYS A 89 1.90 -25.40 5.12
C LYS A 89 1.27 -24.01 5.25
N ASP A 90 2.02 -22.99 4.87
CA ASP A 90 1.53 -21.61 4.90
C ASP A 90 0.43 -21.42 3.84
N PRO A 91 -0.83 -21.07 4.22
CA PRO A 91 -1.92 -20.91 3.27
C PRO A 91 -1.70 -19.76 2.28
N TYR A 92 -0.73 -18.91 2.52
CA TYR A 92 -0.36 -17.77 1.68
C TYR A 92 0.96 -17.98 0.95
N GLY A 93 1.69 -19.05 1.26
CA GLY A 93 2.94 -19.43 0.64
C GLY A 93 2.79 -19.60 -0.88
N SER A 94 3.72 -19.03 -1.65
CA SER A 94 3.66 -19.05 -3.10
C SER A 94 5.04 -19.21 -3.74
N PRO A 95 5.19 -20.14 -4.72
CA PRO A 95 6.40 -20.24 -5.53
C PRO A 95 6.77 -18.94 -6.24
N MET A 96 5.76 -18.14 -6.62
CA MET A 96 5.95 -16.82 -7.24
C MET A 96 6.73 -15.87 -6.31
N ASN A 97 6.39 -15.85 -5.02
CA ASN A 97 7.07 -15.02 -4.02
C ASN A 97 8.49 -15.53 -3.75
N THR A 98 8.66 -16.84 -3.66
CA THR A 98 9.98 -17.48 -3.53
C THR A 98 10.88 -17.14 -4.70
N GLU A 99 10.35 -17.19 -5.92
CA GLU A 99 11.09 -16.85 -7.12
C GLU A 99 11.46 -15.35 -7.17
N ARG A 100 10.55 -14.45 -6.73
CA ARG A 100 10.84 -13.03 -6.62
C ARG A 100 11.98 -12.77 -5.61
N GLN A 101 11.98 -13.49 -4.50
CA GLN A 101 13.04 -13.41 -3.49
C GLN A 101 14.40 -13.85 -4.07
N ARG A 102 14.43 -14.96 -4.81
CA ARG A 102 15.66 -15.48 -5.46
C ARG A 102 16.23 -14.48 -6.47
N ARG A 103 15.36 -13.86 -7.28
CA ARG A 103 15.78 -12.81 -8.21
C ARG A 103 16.37 -11.59 -7.50
N TYR A 104 15.85 -11.24 -6.30
CA TYR A 104 16.50 -10.22 -5.48
C TYR A 104 17.87 -10.66 -4.97
N ALA A 105 18.02 -11.93 -4.58
CA ALA A 105 19.31 -12.44 -4.17
C ALA A 105 20.35 -12.32 -5.31
N GLU A 106 19.97 -12.67 -6.54
CA GLU A 106 20.83 -12.50 -7.73
C GLU A 106 21.16 -11.02 -7.98
N ALA A 107 20.15 -10.15 -8.03
CA ALA A 107 20.33 -8.73 -8.34
C ALA A 107 21.17 -7.97 -7.30
N LEU A 108 21.13 -8.42 -6.03
CA LEU A 108 21.86 -7.82 -4.92
C LEU A 108 23.17 -8.57 -4.57
N GLY A 109 23.51 -9.62 -5.31
CA GLY A 109 24.72 -10.42 -5.08
C GLY A 109 24.70 -11.17 -3.72
N LEU A 110 23.52 -11.58 -3.25
CA LEU A 110 23.40 -12.31 -1.99
C LEU A 110 23.72 -13.79 -2.19
N ARG A 111 24.38 -14.39 -1.21
CA ARG A 111 24.78 -15.81 -1.27
C ARG A 111 23.60 -16.78 -1.10
N TYR A 112 22.57 -16.37 -0.36
CA TYR A 112 21.39 -17.17 -0.03
C TYR A 112 20.18 -16.29 0.24
N VAL A 113 19.00 -16.89 0.19
CA VAL A 113 17.74 -16.31 0.64
C VAL A 113 17.49 -16.72 2.09
N PHE A 114 16.76 -15.92 2.85
CA PHE A 114 16.41 -16.17 4.25
C PHE A 114 15.08 -15.50 4.61
N THR A 115 14.50 -15.89 5.73
CA THR A 115 13.35 -15.22 6.32
C THR A 115 13.58 -14.95 7.81
N PRO A 116 13.00 -13.87 8.35
CA PRO A 116 12.31 -12.79 7.62
C PRO A 116 13.31 -11.88 6.88
N GLN A 117 13.08 -11.66 5.60
CA GLN A 117 13.89 -10.75 4.80
C GLN A 117 13.07 -9.54 4.37
N ILE A 118 13.58 -8.34 4.58
CA ILE A 118 13.00 -7.10 4.03
C ILE A 118 13.89 -6.53 2.93
N ILE A 119 13.26 -6.18 1.82
CA ILE A 119 13.87 -5.39 0.73
C ILE A 119 13.20 -4.02 0.70
N VAL A 120 14.01 -2.96 0.84
CA VAL A 120 13.55 -1.57 0.76
C VAL A 120 13.92 -0.98 -0.59
N ASP A 121 12.92 -0.52 -1.34
CA ASP A 121 13.04 0.10 -2.67
C ASP A 121 13.87 -0.71 -3.69
N GLY A 122 13.88 -2.05 -3.57
CA GLY A 122 14.66 -2.93 -4.43
C GLY A 122 16.19 -2.77 -4.30
N ARG A 123 16.65 -2.13 -3.22
CA ARG A 123 18.08 -1.75 -3.05
C ARG A 123 18.71 -2.23 -1.76
N ILE A 124 17.97 -2.24 -0.66
CA ILE A 124 18.51 -2.47 0.67
C ILE A 124 17.93 -3.78 1.19
N ASN A 125 18.80 -4.74 1.47
CA ASN A 125 18.48 -6.03 2.05
C ASN A 125 18.74 -6.00 3.54
N LEU A 126 17.76 -6.45 4.35
CA LEU A 126 17.82 -6.43 5.81
C LEU A 126 17.17 -7.70 6.40
N VAL A 127 17.59 -8.06 7.62
CA VAL A 127 16.84 -8.99 8.45
C VAL A 127 15.59 -8.29 8.97
N GLY A 128 14.40 -8.78 8.57
CA GLY A 128 13.13 -8.11 8.81
C GLY A 128 12.78 -7.90 10.28
N SER A 129 13.30 -8.73 11.18
CA SER A 129 13.10 -8.59 12.63
C SER A 129 13.96 -7.51 13.29
N ARG A 130 14.92 -6.92 12.57
CA ARG A 130 15.75 -5.83 13.08
C ARG A 130 15.09 -4.48 12.85
N ARG A 131 14.08 -4.21 13.69
CA ARG A 131 13.18 -3.06 13.57
C ARG A 131 13.89 -1.74 13.29
N ASP A 132 14.89 -1.39 14.10
CA ASP A 132 15.56 -0.08 14.02
C ASP A 132 16.34 0.07 12.70
N GLU A 133 16.98 -1.00 12.24
CA GLU A 133 17.67 -1.01 10.95
C GLU A 133 16.69 -0.83 9.79
N VAL A 134 15.52 -1.47 9.87
CA VAL A 134 14.46 -1.34 8.86
C VAL A 134 13.91 0.08 8.82
N LEU A 135 13.59 0.67 9.97
CA LEU A 135 13.08 2.04 10.05
C LEU A 135 14.11 3.04 9.52
N ALA A 136 15.38 2.92 9.91
CA ALA A 136 16.46 3.77 9.39
C ALA A 136 16.65 3.64 7.88
N ALA A 137 16.50 2.42 7.33
CA ALA A 137 16.57 2.19 5.89
C ALA A 137 15.39 2.84 5.14
N ILE A 138 14.18 2.80 5.71
CA ILE A 138 12.99 3.48 5.15
C ILE A 138 13.20 5.00 5.14
N GLU A 139 13.68 5.60 6.23
CA GLU A 139 13.97 7.02 6.29
C GLU A 139 15.04 7.43 5.26
N LYS A 140 16.11 6.65 5.13
CA LYS A 140 17.14 6.85 4.11
C LYS A 140 16.58 6.73 2.69
N ALA A 141 15.66 5.80 2.44
CA ALA A 141 14.99 5.64 1.17
C ALA A 141 14.03 6.81 0.86
N ALA A 142 13.28 7.27 1.86
CA ALA A 142 12.37 8.41 1.75
C ALA A 142 13.11 9.72 1.45
N ALA A 143 14.33 9.88 1.94
CA ALA A 143 15.18 11.03 1.64
C ALA A 143 15.67 11.05 0.18
N ARG A 144 15.68 9.90 -0.51
CA ARG A 144 16.05 9.83 -1.94
C ARG A 144 14.88 10.26 -2.81
N ARG A 145 15.14 11.14 -3.77
CA ARG A 145 14.14 11.51 -4.76
C ARG A 145 13.93 10.35 -5.74
N LYS A 146 12.73 9.75 -5.78
CA LYS A 146 12.39 8.78 -6.82
C LYS A 146 12.23 9.47 -8.17
N ALA A 147 12.61 8.75 -9.24
CA ALA A 147 12.55 9.27 -10.60
C ALA A 147 11.11 9.50 -11.08
N LEU A 148 10.17 8.67 -10.60
CA LEU A 148 8.80 8.64 -11.09
C LEU A 148 7.78 8.84 -9.96
N ARG A 149 6.74 9.61 -10.28
CA ARG A 149 5.51 9.71 -9.49
C ARG A 149 4.37 9.12 -10.30
N LEU A 150 3.93 7.97 -9.90
CA LEU A 150 2.79 7.31 -10.51
C LEU A 150 1.49 7.90 -9.96
N GLY A 151 0.45 7.94 -10.80
CA GLY A 151 -0.89 8.33 -10.42
C GLY A 151 -1.90 7.26 -10.82
N PHE A 152 -3.01 7.18 -10.07
CA PHE A 152 -4.18 6.42 -10.48
C PHE A 152 -5.26 7.36 -10.98
N LEU A 153 -5.91 6.99 -12.09
CA LEU A 153 -7.12 7.63 -12.58
C LEU A 153 -8.29 6.68 -12.28
N PRO A 154 -9.26 7.10 -11.45
CA PRO A 154 -10.33 6.21 -10.99
C PRO A 154 -11.40 5.92 -12.05
N ALA A 155 -11.47 6.69 -13.12
CA ALA A 155 -12.53 6.55 -14.12
C ALA A 155 -12.40 5.26 -14.94
N GLY A 156 -13.51 4.49 -15.04
CA GLY A 156 -13.64 3.37 -15.99
C GLY A 156 -12.84 2.12 -15.66
N GLY A 157 -12.80 1.67 -14.40
CA GLY A 157 -12.11 0.44 -14.00
C GLY A 157 -10.69 0.63 -13.49
N GLY A 158 -10.21 1.88 -13.51
CA GLY A 158 -8.88 2.24 -13.03
C GLY A 158 -7.81 2.22 -14.12
N LYS A 159 -6.97 3.25 -14.11
CA LYS A 159 -5.75 3.31 -14.91
C LYS A 159 -4.59 3.75 -14.03
N VAL A 160 -3.42 3.18 -14.25
CA VAL A 160 -2.19 3.78 -13.73
C VAL A 160 -1.56 4.67 -14.79
N VAL A 161 -1.09 5.84 -14.37
CA VAL A 161 -0.35 6.79 -15.20
C VAL A 161 1.10 6.81 -14.73
N ILE A 162 2.01 6.47 -15.62
CA ILE A 162 3.45 6.57 -15.43
C ILE A 162 3.90 7.79 -16.25
N PRO A 163 4.46 8.84 -15.63
CA PRO A 163 4.87 10.03 -16.37
C PRO A 163 6.07 9.73 -17.28
N ALA A 164 6.29 10.60 -18.25
CA ALA A 164 7.56 10.59 -19.01
C ALA A 164 8.75 10.90 -18.07
N GLY A 165 9.89 10.31 -18.34
CA GLY A 165 11.09 10.48 -17.54
C GLY A 165 12.29 9.75 -18.15
N HIS A 166 13.40 9.75 -17.42
CA HIS A 166 14.61 9.03 -17.83
C HIS A 166 14.47 7.55 -17.47
N ALA A 167 14.39 6.69 -18.47
CA ALA A 167 14.42 5.23 -18.30
C ALA A 167 15.85 4.70 -18.37
N PRO A 168 16.15 3.58 -17.69
CA PRO A 168 17.36 2.80 -17.98
C PRO A 168 17.36 2.32 -19.44
N ASP A 169 18.52 2.04 -20.00
CA ASP A 169 18.68 1.62 -21.42
C ASP A 169 17.82 0.38 -21.76
N GLU A 170 17.71 -0.56 -20.85
CA GLU A 170 16.87 -1.77 -20.99
C GLU A 170 15.40 -1.54 -20.59
N GLY A 171 15.04 -0.31 -20.27
CA GLY A 171 13.75 0.03 -19.72
C GLY A 171 13.55 -0.40 -18.26
N ALA A 172 12.34 -0.20 -17.78
CA ALA A 172 11.92 -0.62 -16.43
C ALA A 172 10.67 -1.49 -16.51
N THR A 173 10.66 -2.57 -15.73
CA THR A 173 9.49 -3.45 -15.64
C THR A 173 8.41 -2.79 -14.80
N VAL A 174 7.18 -2.83 -15.32
CA VAL A 174 5.97 -2.40 -14.59
C VAL A 174 5.31 -3.63 -14.00
N TRP A 175 5.18 -3.64 -12.68
CA TRP A 175 4.56 -4.70 -11.91
C TRP A 175 3.23 -4.26 -11.32
N LEU A 176 2.27 -5.17 -11.24
CA LEU A 176 1.04 -5.06 -10.45
C LEU A 176 1.06 -6.10 -9.35
N ALA A 177 1.04 -5.66 -8.10
CA ALA A 177 0.80 -6.50 -6.94
C ALA A 177 -0.65 -6.30 -6.48
N VAL A 178 -1.38 -7.40 -6.27
CA VAL A 178 -2.73 -7.39 -5.66
C VAL A 178 -2.65 -8.12 -4.33
N TYR A 179 -3.24 -7.53 -3.28
CA TYR A 179 -3.08 -8.04 -1.92
C TYR A 179 -4.36 -7.96 -1.08
N ASP A 180 -4.46 -8.86 -0.10
CA ASP A 180 -5.48 -8.87 0.94
C ASP A 180 -5.10 -7.87 2.04
N LYS A 181 -6.10 -7.32 2.77
CA LYS A 181 -5.86 -6.39 3.89
C LYS A 181 -5.00 -7.04 4.98
N GLY A 182 -5.34 -8.25 5.35
CA GLY A 182 -4.63 -8.99 6.36
C GLY A 182 -5.37 -10.25 6.77
N HIS A 183 -4.66 -11.08 7.51
CA HIS A 183 -5.15 -12.35 8.00
C HIS A 183 -4.75 -12.58 9.45
N VAL A 184 -5.56 -13.36 10.17
CA VAL A 184 -5.27 -13.86 11.50
C VAL A 184 -5.36 -15.38 11.42
N THR A 185 -4.26 -16.06 11.72
CA THR A 185 -4.14 -17.53 11.57
C THR A 185 -3.68 -18.16 12.88
N GLU A 186 -4.41 -19.13 13.38
CA GLU A 186 -3.93 -20.02 14.44
C GLU A 186 -3.09 -21.11 13.82
N VAL A 187 -1.80 -21.10 14.07
CA VAL A 187 -0.86 -22.10 13.57
C VAL A 187 -0.99 -23.37 14.40
N LYS A 188 -1.38 -24.47 13.76
CA LYS A 188 -1.69 -25.74 14.47
C LYS A 188 -0.48 -26.67 14.59
N ARG A 189 0.56 -26.49 13.77
CA ARG A 189 1.72 -27.39 13.69
C ARG A 189 2.99 -26.60 13.34
N GLY A 190 4.15 -27.28 13.33
CA GLY A 190 5.43 -26.68 13.00
C GLY A 190 5.98 -25.82 14.13
N GLU A 191 6.99 -25.02 13.84
CA GLU A 191 7.73 -24.23 14.83
C GLU A 191 6.91 -23.12 15.51
N ASN A 192 5.84 -22.67 14.87
CA ASN A 192 4.91 -21.67 15.43
C ASN A 192 3.62 -22.30 15.99
N ALA A 193 3.59 -23.62 16.25
CA ALA A 193 2.41 -24.30 16.78
C ALA A 193 1.88 -23.61 18.05
N GLY A 194 0.57 -23.41 18.12
CA GLY A 194 -0.13 -22.74 19.22
C GLY A 194 -0.08 -21.20 19.20
N ARG A 195 0.64 -20.60 18.24
CA ARG A 195 0.65 -19.14 18.07
C ARG A 195 -0.48 -18.66 17.16
N THR A 196 -1.00 -17.48 17.44
CA THR A 196 -1.85 -16.72 16.53
C THR A 196 -0.98 -15.69 15.81
N ILE A 197 -0.81 -15.86 14.49
CA ILE A 197 -0.03 -14.97 13.64
C ILE A 197 -0.96 -14.02 12.90
N ARG A 198 -0.58 -12.75 12.86
CA ARG A 198 -1.25 -11.71 12.09
C ARG A 198 -0.35 -11.28 10.94
N ASN A 199 -0.94 -11.11 9.77
CA ASN A 199 -0.25 -10.64 8.58
C ASN A 199 -1.04 -9.48 7.95
N ALA A 200 -0.38 -8.52 7.33
CA ALA A 200 -1.00 -7.41 6.61
C ALA A 200 -0.53 -7.38 5.15
N ASN A 201 -1.37 -6.83 4.29
CA ASN A 201 -1.06 -6.62 2.85
C ASN A 201 -0.45 -7.86 2.19
N VAL A 202 -1.11 -9.01 2.41
CA VAL A 202 -0.64 -10.32 1.91
C VAL A 202 -0.82 -10.40 0.40
N VAL A 203 0.27 -10.45 -0.33
CA VAL A 203 0.28 -10.47 -1.80
C VAL A 203 -0.29 -11.78 -2.32
N ARG A 204 -1.30 -11.68 -3.21
CA ARG A 204 -2.01 -12.80 -3.83
C ARG A 204 -1.66 -12.98 -5.29
N SER A 205 -1.31 -11.90 -5.99
CA SER A 205 -0.70 -11.94 -7.32
C SER A 205 0.35 -10.86 -7.49
N PHE A 206 1.33 -11.15 -8.33
CA PHE A 206 2.40 -10.25 -8.71
C PHE A 206 2.66 -10.41 -10.21
N GLU A 207 2.11 -9.51 -11.00
CA GLU A 207 2.02 -9.64 -12.46
C GLU A 207 2.86 -8.59 -13.16
N ARG A 208 3.48 -8.98 -14.29
CA ARG A 208 4.17 -8.05 -15.16
C ARG A 208 3.18 -7.43 -16.13
N LEU A 209 2.97 -6.12 -16.03
CA LEU A 209 2.10 -5.36 -16.93
C LEU A 209 2.79 -4.96 -18.24
N GLY A 210 4.12 -4.80 -18.22
CA GLY A 210 4.87 -4.36 -19.39
C GLY A 210 6.24 -3.81 -19.06
N THR A 211 6.81 -3.09 -20.03
CA THR A 211 8.08 -2.37 -19.88
C THR A 211 7.84 -0.89 -20.15
N TRP A 212 8.33 -0.01 -19.28
CA TRP A 212 8.35 1.42 -19.46
C TRP A 212 9.71 1.85 -20.02
N MET A 213 9.71 2.58 -21.17
CA MET A 213 10.89 2.99 -21.91
C MET A 213 11.18 4.50 -21.81
N GLY A 214 10.52 5.20 -20.86
CA GLY A 214 10.74 6.63 -20.65
C GLY A 214 9.61 7.53 -21.13
N GLU A 215 8.73 7.03 -21.97
CA GLU A 215 7.56 7.77 -22.44
C GLU A 215 6.44 7.78 -21.41
N ARG A 216 5.52 8.77 -21.49
CA ARG A 216 4.28 8.72 -20.70
C ARG A 216 3.48 7.48 -21.09
N LEU A 217 3.13 6.66 -20.10
CA LEU A 217 2.41 5.42 -20.29
C LEU A 217 1.15 5.39 -19.42
N GLU A 218 0.01 5.04 -20.02
CA GLU A 218 -1.25 4.79 -19.33
C GLU A 218 -1.63 3.33 -19.50
N ILE A 219 -1.74 2.61 -18.39
CA ILE A 219 -2.08 1.18 -18.40
C ILE A 219 -3.44 1.01 -17.75
N PRO A 220 -4.46 0.54 -18.49
CA PRO A 220 -5.73 0.13 -17.88
C PRO A 220 -5.49 -1.07 -16.96
N LEU A 221 -6.12 -1.04 -15.78
CA LEU A 221 -6.04 -2.11 -14.79
C LEU A 221 -7.42 -2.75 -14.70
N ASP A 222 -7.51 -4.04 -15.00
CA ASP A 222 -8.72 -4.81 -14.70
C ASP A 222 -8.69 -5.25 -13.24
N LEU A 223 -9.22 -4.39 -12.38
CA LEU A 223 -9.31 -4.63 -10.94
C LEU A 223 -10.67 -5.18 -10.50
N THR A 224 -11.62 -5.31 -11.43
CA THR A 224 -12.99 -5.78 -11.15
C THR A 224 -12.98 -7.19 -10.56
N ALA A 225 -12.23 -8.11 -11.20
CA ALA A 225 -12.10 -9.48 -10.70
C ALA A 225 -11.38 -9.56 -9.35
N ALA A 226 -10.45 -8.65 -9.09
CA ALA A 226 -9.75 -8.58 -7.80
C ALA A 226 -10.69 -8.07 -6.70
N ALA A 227 -11.44 -7.00 -6.94
CA ALA A 227 -12.45 -6.47 -6.03
C ALA A 227 -13.54 -7.52 -5.74
N ALA A 228 -14.07 -8.19 -6.76
CA ALA A 228 -15.07 -9.24 -6.61
C ALA A 228 -14.60 -10.44 -5.76
N ARG A 229 -13.27 -10.68 -5.68
CA ARG A 229 -12.67 -11.69 -4.79
C ARG A 229 -12.37 -11.16 -3.39
N GLY A 230 -12.82 -9.96 -3.05
CA GLY A 230 -12.57 -9.34 -1.74
C GLY A 230 -11.11 -8.92 -1.51
N ARG A 231 -10.33 -8.66 -2.59
CA ARG A 231 -8.98 -8.11 -2.44
C ARG A 231 -9.06 -6.68 -1.92
N TYR A 232 -8.11 -6.33 -1.06
CA TYR A 232 -8.12 -5.03 -0.37
C TYR A 232 -7.49 -3.92 -1.19
N GLY A 233 -6.39 -4.22 -1.87
CA GLY A 233 -5.63 -3.19 -2.55
C GLY A 233 -4.72 -3.73 -3.65
N CYS A 234 -4.20 -2.79 -4.42
CA CYS A 234 -3.15 -3.06 -5.38
C CYS A 234 -2.03 -2.02 -5.29
N ALA A 235 -0.84 -2.40 -5.74
CA ALA A 235 0.30 -1.52 -5.91
C ALA A 235 0.87 -1.70 -7.32
N VAL A 236 1.14 -0.59 -7.99
CA VAL A 236 1.94 -0.58 -9.23
C VAL A 236 3.34 -0.12 -8.90
N ILE A 237 4.32 -0.88 -9.36
CA ILE A 237 5.75 -0.67 -9.10
C ILE A 237 6.48 -0.61 -10.44
N VAL A 238 7.22 0.47 -10.68
CA VAL A 238 8.15 0.59 -11.82
C VAL A 238 9.55 0.32 -11.30
N GLN A 239 10.17 -0.76 -11.82
CA GLN A 239 11.41 -1.31 -11.30
C GLN A 239 12.44 -1.48 -12.40
N GLN A 240 13.66 -1.02 -12.20
CA GLN A 240 14.76 -1.20 -13.13
C GLN A 240 15.04 -2.68 -13.33
N GLY A 241 15.08 -3.11 -14.58
CA GLY A 241 15.21 -4.52 -14.92
C GLY A 241 14.08 -5.34 -14.31
N ARG A 242 14.38 -6.55 -13.84
CA ARG A 242 13.39 -7.44 -13.20
C ARG A 242 13.29 -7.24 -11.69
N ASN A 243 14.42 -7.01 -11.00
CA ASN A 243 14.50 -6.92 -9.54
C ASN A 243 15.57 -5.92 -9.07
N GLY A 244 15.88 -4.92 -9.86
CA GLY A 244 16.76 -3.81 -9.48
C GLY A 244 16.02 -2.74 -8.66
N PRO A 245 16.59 -1.54 -8.62
CA PRO A 245 16.02 -0.39 -7.93
C PRO A 245 14.60 -0.04 -8.36
N ILE A 246 13.74 0.32 -7.40
CA ILE A 246 12.40 0.83 -7.68
C ILE A 246 12.49 2.31 -8.03
N LEU A 247 12.00 2.67 -9.22
CA LEU A 247 12.01 4.02 -9.78
C LEU A 247 10.79 4.83 -9.36
N GLY A 248 9.68 4.16 -9.09
CA GLY A 248 8.44 4.75 -8.60
C GLY A 248 7.43 3.68 -8.24
N ALA A 249 6.48 4.06 -7.38
CA ALA A 249 5.36 3.20 -7.02
C ALA A 249 4.15 4.04 -6.65
N ALA A 250 2.97 3.44 -6.77
CA ALA A 250 1.73 3.94 -6.21
C ALA A 250 0.88 2.76 -5.74
N ALA A 251 0.09 2.96 -4.71
CA ALA A 251 -0.87 1.97 -4.21
C ALA A 251 -2.25 2.60 -4.10
N MET A 252 -3.28 1.79 -4.26
CA MET A 252 -4.67 2.19 -4.07
C MET A 252 -5.46 1.07 -3.39
N ARG A 253 -6.53 1.47 -2.71
CA ARG A 253 -7.50 0.54 -2.13
C ARG A 253 -8.57 0.22 -3.16
N LEU A 254 -9.00 -1.03 -3.23
CA LEU A 254 -10.03 -1.46 -4.18
C LEU A 254 -11.45 -1.16 -3.69
N ASP A 255 -11.65 -0.98 -2.37
CA ASP A 255 -12.91 -0.52 -1.78
C ASP A 255 -13.24 0.95 -2.12
N SER A 256 -12.32 1.68 -2.72
CA SER A 256 -12.54 3.05 -3.21
C SER A 256 -12.97 3.10 -4.68
N LEU A 257 -13.19 1.96 -5.33
CA LEU A 257 -13.65 1.86 -6.72
C LEU A 257 -15.19 1.72 -6.84
N GLU A 258 -15.88 1.54 -5.72
CA GLU A 258 -17.35 1.56 -5.60
C GLU A 258 -17.82 3.02 -5.42
#